data_4432acb5f54d6a29282b3ff20aacb22e
#
_entry.id   4432acb5f54d6a29282b3ff20aacb22e
#
_cell.length_a   1.000
_cell.length_b   1.000
_cell.length_c   1.000
_cell.angle_alpha   90.00
_cell.angle_beta   90.00
_cell.angle_gamma   90.00
#
_symmetry.space_group_name_H-M   'P 1'
#
loop_
_entity.id
_entity.type
_entity.pdbx_description
1 polymer ?
#
loop_
_entity_poly.entity_id
_entity_poly.type
_entity_poly.pdbx_seq_one_letter_code
_entity_poly.pdbx_strand_id
1 'polypeptide(L)'
;MKRSVLRIGCAVLSLSAAAGLLASCSLLPPASPLPDSKPAQAEEVPGPAAAPLDDGKLRILYSNGSNGGNTVLCGSTVLYQAANSETVYLVPDTLTGTARYYMRQWSDPGAPTGRVCALYDRDGKEVLTFDRAYDAALTGTLLVLTTPEEFAYSPALHHAAGDCRVLDLATGEELTVPENTYGCRIAGETLAFNLCNAPAQALDENTWGDDLTRYYALQIQDRDGNRIRQEPLCAAVSLSYSYNEISSPADWLELDYYSEDEDMVIDHISLYSTATGEELTGFQQYTGAGTVCLYNSGRYQLVDLASTEQSAVLCEFDEPVRYYLPGAAITEPEASGRYRFHDLLTGEEKELYDVGTDDATLAIYALDGTVRVFDRQTGVLLTDTAIDPVENQVRAHIYAENGWVWVAQDDNDNYVNTAIQICGPDGTHKTLDPRTLEETYTHYYPLFSTADGLYFYGCCNGPGSSWLYDILDSDGNVVVGGLRSCSTYYADRANGLPEGVFAASKGFSYGWMDLTGQWLYAESIFASSNDEMDNGFF
;
A
#
# COMPACT_ATOMS: atom_id res chain seq x y z
N MET A 1 5.62 26.91 10.25
CA MET A 1 4.46 26.94 11.16
C MET A 1 3.14 26.37 10.60
N LYS A 2 2.91 26.24 9.29
CA LYS A 2 1.64 25.70 8.74
C LYS A 2 1.72 24.28 8.17
N ARG A 3 2.90 23.66 8.10
CA ARG A 3 3.12 22.35 7.44
C ARG A 3 3.00 21.14 8.35
N SER A 4 3.33 21.24 9.64
CA SER A 4 3.16 20.15 10.62
C SER A 4 1.69 19.76 10.83
N VAL A 5 0.76 20.70 10.69
CA VAL A 5 -0.69 20.45 10.78
C VAL A 5 -1.22 19.64 9.58
N LEU A 6 -0.52 19.65 8.43
CA LEU A 6 -1.01 19.00 7.21
C LEU A 6 -0.74 17.49 7.20
N ARG A 7 0.37 17.04 7.79
CA ARG A 7 0.70 15.58 7.82
C ARG A 7 -0.18 14.81 8.82
N ILE A 8 -0.47 15.37 9.98
CA ILE A 8 -1.44 14.77 10.94
C ILE A 8 -2.85 14.77 10.33
N GLY A 9 -3.18 15.79 9.52
CA GLY A 9 -4.44 15.85 8.78
C GLY A 9 -4.58 14.76 7.72
N CYS A 10 -3.49 14.34 7.07
CA CYS A 10 -3.55 13.32 6.03
C CYS A 10 -3.72 11.90 6.58
N ALA A 11 -3.09 11.55 7.70
CA ALA A 11 -3.29 10.24 8.33
C ALA A 11 -4.71 10.07 8.90
N VAL A 12 -5.30 11.16 9.44
CA VAL A 12 -6.69 11.16 9.94
C VAL A 12 -7.70 11.27 8.79
N LEU A 13 -7.35 11.96 7.69
CA LEU A 13 -8.21 12.06 6.50
C LEU A 13 -8.27 10.76 5.70
N SER A 14 -7.22 9.94 5.70
CA SER A 14 -7.24 8.64 5.01
C SER A 14 -8.13 7.61 5.71
N LEU A 15 -8.16 7.60 7.04
CA LEU A 15 -9.17 6.81 7.78
C LEU A 15 -10.59 7.41 7.65
N SER A 16 -10.70 8.74 7.53
CA SER A 16 -11.99 9.41 7.35
C SER A 16 -12.53 9.25 5.93
N ALA A 17 -11.69 9.12 4.90
CA ALA A 17 -12.13 8.88 3.53
C ALA A 17 -12.65 7.45 3.34
N ALA A 18 -12.00 6.44 3.95
CA ALA A 18 -12.51 5.08 3.96
C ALA A 18 -13.83 4.95 4.75
N ALA A 19 -13.95 5.64 5.90
CA ALA A 19 -15.18 5.70 6.66
C ALA A 19 -16.25 6.61 6.00
N GLY A 20 -15.84 7.63 5.24
CA GLY A 20 -16.73 8.54 4.52
C GLY A 20 -17.37 7.90 3.30
N LEU A 21 -16.67 7.02 2.60
CA LEU A 21 -17.23 6.24 1.49
C LEU A 21 -18.29 5.23 1.98
N LEU A 22 -18.11 4.66 3.16
CA LEU A 22 -19.12 3.79 3.78
C LEU A 22 -20.33 4.57 4.35
N ALA A 23 -20.16 5.84 4.75
CA ALA A 23 -21.24 6.66 5.31
C ALA A 23 -22.03 7.44 4.24
N SER A 24 -21.48 7.71 3.07
CA SER A 24 -22.19 8.43 2.00
C SER A 24 -23.23 7.56 1.26
N CYS A 25 -23.12 6.24 1.32
CA CYS A 25 -24.14 5.34 0.76
C CYS A 25 -25.49 5.33 1.54
N SER A 26 -25.55 5.92 2.74
CA SER A 26 -26.76 5.88 3.58
C SER A 26 -27.66 7.12 3.50
N LEU A 27 -27.33 8.14 2.68
CA LEU A 27 -28.06 9.41 2.62
C LEU A 27 -28.74 9.72 1.27
N LEU A 28 -28.76 8.78 0.33
CA LEU A 28 -29.56 8.94 -0.90
C LEU A 28 -31.03 8.59 -0.61
N PRO A 29 -32.00 9.42 -1.06
CA PRO A 29 -33.41 9.08 -0.93
C PRO A 29 -33.69 7.78 -1.70
N PRO A 30 -34.64 6.96 -1.25
CA PRO A 30 -34.94 5.70 -1.91
C PRO A 30 -35.35 5.98 -3.37
N ALA A 31 -34.57 5.42 -4.28
CA ALA A 31 -34.89 5.46 -5.70
C ALA A 31 -36.24 4.76 -5.93
N SER A 32 -37.07 5.31 -6.78
CA SER A 32 -38.31 4.67 -7.21
C SER A 32 -38.01 3.29 -7.77
N PRO A 33 -38.82 2.25 -7.49
CA PRO A 33 -38.57 0.92 -7.98
C PRO A 33 -38.58 0.94 -9.52
N LEU A 34 -37.41 0.66 -10.10
CA LEU A 34 -37.28 0.36 -11.52
C LEU A 34 -38.00 -0.97 -11.80
N PRO A 35 -38.63 -1.13 -12.98
CA PRO A 35 -39.29 -2.37 -13.33
C PRO A 35 -38.31 -3.54 -13.31
N ASP A 36 -38.75 -4.70 -12.80
CA ASP A 36 -38.02 -5.96 -12.74
C ASP A 36 -37.63 -6.49 -14.14
N SER A 37 -36.73 -5.81 -14.82
CA SER A 37 -36.04 -6.36 -15.98
C SER A 37 -34.78 -7.05 -15.46
N LYS A 38 -34.82 -8.38 -15.29
CA LYS A 38 -33.59 -9.16 -15.25
C LYS A 38 -32.77 -8.76 -16.46
N PRO A 39 -31.56 -8.20 -16.30
CA PRO A 39 -30.66 -8.10 -17.43
C PRO A 39 -30.48 -9.52 -17.97
N ALA A 40 -30.59 -9.70 -19.27
CA ALA A 40 -30.21 -10.96 -19.90
C ALA A 40 -28.77 -11.21 -19.43
N GLN A 41 -28.51 -12.34 -18.76
CA GLN A 41 -27.15 -12.69 -18.38
C GLN A 41 -26.33 -12.65 -19.66
N ALA A 42 -25.36 -11.71 -19.71
CA ALA A 42 -24.40 -11.69 -20.79
C ALA A 42 -23.69 -13.04 -20.81
N GLU A 43 -23.47 -13.57 -21.99
CA GLU A 43 -22.73 -14.83 -22.16
C GLU A 43 -21.30 -14.57 -21.66
N GLU A 44 -20.86 -15.30 -20.64
CA GLU A 44 -19.51 -15.15 -20.09
C GLU A 44 -18.49 -15.59 -21.14
N VAL A 45 -17.48 -14.76 -21.40
CA VAL A 45 -16.34 -15.07 -22.27
C VAL A 45 -15.14 -15.32 -21.34
N PRO A 46 -14.79 -16.59 -21.04
CA PRO A 46 -13.73 -16.89 -20.09
C PRO A 46 -12.40 -16.25 -20.51
N GLY A 47 -11.74 -15.58 -19.56
CA GLY A 47 -10.39 -15.06 -19.72
C GLY A 47 -9.32 -16.16 -19.62
N PRO A 48 -8.03 -15.80 -19.65
CA PRO A 48 -6.94 -16.76 -19.52
C PRO A 48 -6.94 -17.42 -18.14
N ALA A 49 -6.59 -18.72 -18.12
CA ALA A 49 -6.39 -19.45 -16.88
C ALA A 49 -5.08 -19.00 -16.20
N ALA A 50 -5.13 -18.77 -14.90
CA ALA A 50 -3.93 -18.43 -14.14
C ALA A 50 -3.06 -19.65 -13.84
N ALA A 51 -1.78 -19.39 -13.50
CA ALA A 51 -0.89 -20.43 -13.01
C ALA A 51 -1.37 -20.98 -11.65
N PRO A 52 -1.18 -22.28 -11.38
CA PRO A 52 -1.47 -22.86 -10.07
C PRO A 52 -0.68 -22.17 -8.96
N LEU A 53 -1.21 -22.20 -7.72
CA LEU A 53 -0.54 -21.65 -6.53
C LEU A 53 0.60 -22.56 -6.00
N ASP A 54 1.25 -23.36 -6.84
CA ASP A 54 2.25 -24.37 -6.41
C ASP A 54 3.68 -23.81 -6.30
N ASP A 55 3.82 -22.49 -6.20
CA ASP A 55 5.13 -21.82 -6.15
C ASP A 55 5.81 -21.85 -4.78
N GLY A 56 5.18 -22.45 -3.78
CA GLY A 56 5.71 -22.56 -2.41
C GLY A 56 5.82 -21.24 -1.65
N LYS A 57 5.15 -20.19 -2.12
CA LYS A 57 5.11 -18.90 -1.41
C LYS A 57 4.05 -18.90 -0.32
N LEU A 58 4.39 -18.25 0.80
CA LEU A 58 3.43 -17.95 1.86
C LEU A 58 2.47 -16.86 1.42
N ARG A 59 1.17 -17.04 1.67
CA ARG A 59 0.12 -16.06 1.40
C ARG A 59 -0.91 -16.04 2.51
N ILE A 60 -1.62 -14.94 2.65
CA ILE A 60 -2.77 -14.83 3.54
C ILE A 60 -4.01 -14.52 2.72
N LEU A 61 -5.01 -15.38 2.84
CA LEU A 61 -6.36 -15.06 2.43
C LEU A 61 -7.04 -14.34 3.59
N TYR A 62 -7.28 -13.03 3.43
CA TYR A 62 -7.96 -12.22 4.42
C TYR A 62 -9.46 -12.47 4.36
N SER A 63 -10.07 -12.79 5.50
CA SER A 63 -11.50 -13.04 5.55
C SER A 63 -12.32 -11.79 5.22
N ASN A 64 -13.44 -11.96 4.55
CA ASN A 64 -14.33 -10.85 4.16
C ASN A 64 -15.19 -10.32 5.34
N GLY A 65 -14.64 -10.30 6.54
CA GLY A 65 -15.12 -9.46 7.65
C GLY A 65 -16.26 -10.00 8.50
N SER A 66 -16.97 -11.04 8.13
CA SER A 66 -18.12 -11.39 8.95
C SER A 66 -17.95 -12.61 9.88
N ASN A 67 -17.20 -13.66 9.55
CA ASN A 67 -17.19 -14.85 10.41
C ASN A 67 -16.02 -15.84 10.24
N GLY A 68 -14.97 -15.47 9.58
CA GLY A 68 -13.78 -16.32 9.44
C GLY A 68 -12.50 -15.56 9.79
N GLY A 69 -11.56 -16.20 10.46
CA GLY A 69 -10.22 -15.69 10.60
C GLY A 69 -9.46 -15.78 9.27
N ASN A 70 -8.34 -15.09 9.19
CA ASN A 70 -7.46 -15.15 8.03
C ASN A 70 -6.86 -16.55 7.87
N THR A 71 -6.67 -17.00 6.63
CA THR A 71 -6.08 -18.31 6.33
C THR A 71 -4.69 -18.16 5.74
N VAL A 72 -3.70 -18.85 6.33
CA VAL A 72 -2.33 -18.89 5.84
C VAL A 72 -2.15 -20.10 4.93
N LEU A 73 -1.61 -19.85 3.75
CA LEU A 73 -1.30 -20.89 2.76
C LEU A 73 0.18 -20.85 2.38
N CYS A 74 0.73 -22.01 2.03
CA CYS A 74 1.99 -22.14 1.32
C CYS A 74 1.69 -22.81 -0.03
N GLY A 75 1.82 -22.06 -1.12
CA GLY A 75 1.25 -22.49 -2.39
C GLY A 75 -0.26 -22.71 -2.26
N SER A 76 -0.75 -23.89 -2.61
CA SER A 76 -2.15 -24.33 -2.46
C SER A 76 -2.44 -25.04 -1.13
N THR A 77 -1.42 -25.25 -0.28
CA THR A 77 -1.56 -25.97 0.99
C THR A 77 -1.92 -25.03 2.12
N VAL A 78 -3.04 -25.30 2.81
CA VAL A 78 -3.43 -24.59 4.03
C VAL A 78 -2.49 -25.00 5.17
N LEU A 79 -1.80 -24.04 5.75
CA LEU A 79 -0.96 -24.22 6.94
C LEU A 79 -1.72 -23.93 8.21
N TYR A 80 -2.54 -22.88 8.19
CA TYR A 80 -3.26 -22.43 9.36
C TYR A 80 -4.52 -21.64 8.98
N GLN A 81 -5.58 -21.84 9.74
CA GLN A 81 -6.82 -21.05 9.67
C GLN A 81 -7.04 -20.40 11.04
N ALA A 82 -6.94 -19.08 11.08
CA ALA A 82 -7.07 -18.30 12.30
C ALA A 82 -8.52 -18.29 12.79
N ALA A 83 -8.71 -18.22 14.10
CA ALA A 83 -10.01 -17.86 14.68
C ALA A 83 -10.22 -16.34 14.57
N ASN A 84 -11.48 -15.88 14.68
CA ASN A 84 -11.83 -14.43 14.60
C ASN A 84 -11.13 -13.56 15.64
N SER A 85 -10.70 -14.14 16.76
CA SER A 85 -9.99 -13.46 17.84
C SER A 85 -8.47 -13.45 17.66
N GLU A 86 -7.97 -14.05 16.59
CA GLU A 86 -6.54 -14.17 16.30
C GLU A 86 -6.15 -13.25 15.15
N THR A 87 -4.96 -12.68 15.24
CA THR A 87 -4.33 -11.94 14.15
C THR A 87 -3.23 -12.81 13.55
N VAL A 88 -3.18 -12.85 12.22
CA VAL A 88 -2.11 -13.52 11.48
C VAL A 88 -1.58 -12.57 10.43
N TYR A 89 -0.27 -12.47 10.32
CA TYR A 89 0.40 -11.66 9.29
C TYR A 89 1.71 -12.29 8.84
N LEU A 90 2.13 -12.00 7.62
CA LEU A 90 3.42 -12.42 7.09
C LEU A 90 4.53 -11.57 7.69
N VAL A 91 5.70 -12.18 7.89
CA VAL A 91 6.92 -11.49 8.32
C VAL A 91 7.79 -11.23 7.09
N PRO A 92 7.78 -9.98 6.55
CA PRO A 92 8.54 -9.66 5.35
C PRO A 92 10.04 -9.63 5.67
N ASP A 93 10.84 -10.15 4.74
CA ASP A 93 12.28 -9.97 4.74
C ASP A 93 12.62 -8.68 3.97
N THR A 94 13.13 -7.68 4.65
CA THR A 94 13.41 -6.36 4.07
C THR A 94 14.47 -6.39 2.96
N LEU A 95 15.34 -7.41 2.92
CA LEU A 95 16.37 -7.56 1.90
C LEU A 95 15.80 -8.16 0.59
N THR A 96 14.80 -9.03 0.70
CA THR A 96 14.27 -9.77 -0.46
C THR A 96 12.85 -9.37 -0.83
N GLY A 97 12.15 -8.63 0.02
CA GLY A 97 10.74 -8.29 -0.15
C GLY A 97 9.79 -9.48 0.00
N THR A 98 10.31 -10.68 0.32
CA THR A 98 9.50 -11.90 0.42
C THR A 98 9.33 -12.33 1.87
N ALA A 99 8.21 -12.99 2.18
CA ALA A 99 7.97 -13.56 3.49
C ALA A 99 8.34 -15.04 3.52
N ARG A 100 9.14 -15.43 4.52
CA ARG A 100 9.52 -16.83 4.80
C ARG A 100 8.86 -17.37 6.07
N TYR A 101 8.29 -16.49 6.85
CA TYR A 101 7.64 -16.77 8.13
C TYR A 101 6.32 -16.03 8.21
N TYR A 102 5.45 -16.52 9.10
CA TYR A 102 4.24 -15.81 9.51
C TYR A 102 4.13 -15.78 11.02
N MET A 103 3.54 -14.73 11.56
CA MET A 103 3.28 -14.53 12.97
C MET A 103 1.81 -14.78 13.26
N ARG A 104 1.53 -15.48 14.35
CA ARG A 104 0.19 -15.58 14.94
C ARG A 104 0.17 -14.84 16.25
N GLN A 105 -0.91 -14.11 16.50
CA GLN A 105 -1.17 -13.43 17.76
C GLN A 105 -2.56 -13.80 18.27
N TRP A 106 -2.68 -14.11 19.55
CA TRP A 106 -3.94 -14.45 20.18
C TRP A 106 -4.04 -13.90 21.60
N SER A 107 -5.27 -13.76 22.10
CA SER A 107 -5.54 -13.27 23.46
C SER A 107 -5.11 -14.30 24.51
N ASP A 108 -4.33 -13.85 25.48
CA ASP A 108 -4.01 -14.59 26.69
C ASP A 108 -4.11 -13.63 27.90
N PRO A 109 -5.16 -13.77 28.73
CA PRO A 109 -5.34 -12.89 29.89
C PRO A 109 -4.22 -12.99 30.92
N GLY A 110 -3.38 -14.03 30.87
CA GLY A 110 -2.21 -14.20 31.73
C GLY A 110 -0.95 -13.48 31.24
N ALA A 111 -0.95 -13.05 29.97
CA ALA A 111 0.18 -12.36 29.39
C ALA A 111 0.27 -10.89 29.84
N PRO A 112 1.47 -10.31 29.93
CA PRO A 112 1.67 -8.91 30.33
C PRO A 112 0.89 -7.90 29.49
N THR A 113 0.70 -8.17 28.19
CA THR A 113 -0.05 -7.33 27.24
C THR A 113 -1.47 -7.84 26.97
N GLY A 114 -1.92 -8.90 27.68
CA GLY A 114 -3.19 -9.57 27.36
C GLY A 114 -3.17 -10.37 26.06
N ARG A 115 -2.04 -10.42 25.36
CA ARG A 115 -1.81 -11.13 24.10
C ARG A 115 -0.44 -11.77 24.08
N VAL A 116 -0.32 -12.88 23.36
CA VAL A 116 0.91 -13.60 23.06
C VAL A 116 1.04 -13.82 21.56
N CYS A 117 2.25 -14.12 21.09
CA CYS A 117 2.45 -14.45 19.69
C CYS A 117 3.45 -15.61 19.50
N ALA A 118 3.42 -16.21 18.32
CA ALA A 118 4.38 -17.23 17.91
C ALA A 118 4.71 -17.09 16.41
N LEU A 119 5.97 -17.36 16.10
CA LEU A 119 6.54 -17.36 14.76
C LEU A 119 6.49 -18.76 14.17
N TYR A 120 6.02 -18.89 12.95
CA TYR A 120 5.92 -20.14 12.20
C TYR A 120 6.66 -20.04 10.88
N ASP A 121 7.28 -21.13 10.44
CA ASP A 121 7.90 -21.24 9.13
C ASP A 121 6.87 -21.61 8.02
N ARG A 122 7.36 -21.69 6.79
CA ARG A 122 6.56 -22.04 5.61
C ARG A 122 6.04 -23.49 5.58
N ASP A 123 6.50 -24.33 6.50
CA ASP A 123 6.01 -25.70 6.67
C ASP A 123 4.96 -25.77 7.80
N GLY A 124 4.59 -24.62 8.39
CA GLY A 124 3.63 -24.52 9.49
C GLY A 124 4.21 -24.96 10.83
N LYS A 125 5.53 -25.12 10.93
CA LYS A 125 6.21 -25.49 12.16
C LYS A 125 6.48 -24.26 13.01
N GLU A 126 6.14 -24.34 14.29
CA GLU A 126 6.48 -23.31 15.28
C GLU A 126 8.00 -23.21 15.44
N VAL A 127 8.51 -21.99 15.28
CA VAL A 127 9.94 -21.66 15.41
C VAL A 127 10.22 -21.04 16.77
N LEU A 128 9.40 -20.07 17.20
CA LEU A 128 9.53 -19.33 18.45
C LEU A 128 8.15 -18.97 19.00
N THR A 129 8.04 -18.93 20.33
CA THR A 129 6.85 -18.42 21.04
C THR A 129 7.26 -17.32 22.00
N PHE A 130 6.43 -16.30 22.13
CA PHE A 130 6.66 -15.14 22.96
C PHE A 130 5.51 -14.96 23.97
N ASP A 131 5.84 -14.45 25.14
CA ASP A 131 4.90 -14.20 26.25
C ASP A 131 4.08 -12.90 26.09
N ARG A 132 4.24 -12.22 24.96
CA ARG A 132 3.53 -10.99 24.59
C ARG A 132 3.39 -10.87 23.08
N ALA A 133 2.56 -9.92 22.61
CA ALA A 133 2.42 -9.62 21.19
C ALA A 133 3.59 -8.75 20.71
N TYR A 134 4.04 -9.01 19.49
CA TYR A 134 5.04 -8.22 18.78
C TYR A 134 4.63 -8.07 17.31
N ASP A 135 4.97 -6.92 16.72
CA ASP A 135 5.15 -6.79 15.29
C ASP A 135 6.55 -7.29 14.92
N ALA A 136 6.66 -7.95 13.79
CA ALA A 136 7.88 -8.62 13.40
C ALA A 136 8.29 -8.22 11.98
N ALA A 137 9.60 -7.99 11.81
CA ALA A 137 10.25 -7.85 10.52
C ALA A 137 11.52 -8.69 10.48
N LEU A 138 11.93 -9.10 9.29
CA LEU A 138 13.13 -9.90 9.08
C LEU A 138 14.13 -9.14 8.22
N THR A 139 15.42 -9.21 8.55
CA THR A 139 16.50 -8.81 7.65
C THR A 139 17.54 -9.91 7.59
N GLY A 140 17.53 -10.67 6.48
CA GLY A 140 18.36 -11.85 6.35
C GLY A 140 18.03 -12.91 7.42
N THR A 141 18.86 -13.01 8.49
CA THR A 141 18.61 -13.92 9.62
C THR A 141 18.16 -13.22 10.90
N LEU A 142 18.20 -11.88 10.94
CA LEU A 142 17.79 -11.12 12.11
C LEU A 142 16.27 -10.90 12.11
N LEU A 143 15.62 -11.44 13.14
CA LEU A 143 14.23 -11.18 13.46
C LEU A 143 14.17 -9.99 14.41
N VAL A 144 13.55 -8.90 13.97
CA VAL A 144 13.31 -7.71 14.78
C VAL A 144 11.87 -7.73 15.24
N LEU A 145 11.69 -7.65 16.55
CA LEU A 145 10.41 -7.64 17.23
C LEU A 145 10.21 -6.27 17.88
N THR A 146 9.11 -5.62 17.57
CA THR A 146 8.75 -4.32 18.13
C THR A 146 7.38 -4.38 18.80
N THR A 147 7.11 -3.49 19.72
CA THR A 147 5.76 -3.34 20.28
C THR A 147 4.77 -3.02 19.16
N PRO A 148 3.63 -3.70 19.07
CA PRO A 148 2.63 -3.43 18.06
C PRO A 148 2.18 -1.96 18.05
N GLU A 149 1.91 -1.42 16.87
CA GLU A 149 1.55 -0.01 16.68
C GLU A 149 0.32 0.40 17.50
N GLU A 150 -0.62 -0.50 17.73
CA GLU A 150 -1.79 -0.26 18.58
C GLU A 150 -1.44 0.12 20.04
N PHE A 151 -0.23 -0.22 20.49
CA PHE A 151 0.31 0.16 21.80
C PHE A 151 1.34 1.30 21.70
N ALA A 152 1.70 1.71 20.51
CA ALA A 152 2.74 2.71 20.25
C ALA A 152 2.38 4.11 20.75
N TYR A 153 1.10 4.38 20.93
CA TYR A 153 0.62 5.71 21.34
C TYR A 153 0.61 5.96 22.85
N SER A 154 0.96 4.97 23.66
CA SER A 154 1.10 5.16 25.11
C SER A 154 2.49 4.77 25.59
N PRO A 155 3.36 5.74 25.88
CA PRO A 155 4.70 5.45 26.40
C PRO A 155 4.70 4.64 27.69
N ALA A 156 3.69 4.81 28.55
CA ALA A 156 3.52 3.98 29.73
C ALA A 156 3.27 2.51 29.36
N LEU A 157 2.53 2.25 28.28
CA LEU A 157 2.35 0.91 27.72
C LEU A 157 3.61 0.41 27.00
N HIS A 158 4.37 1.29 26.35
CA HIS A 158 5.67 0.94 25.79
C HIS A 158 6.62 0.42 26.86
N HIS A 159 6.75 1.13 27.98
CA HIS A 159 7.60 0.66 29.09
C HIS A 159 7.05 -0.59 29.79
N ALA A 160 5.75 -0.80 29.81
CA ALA A 160 5.11 -1.98 30.38
C ALA A 160 5.07 -3.19 29.41
N ALA A 161 4.92 -2.90 28.11
CA ALA A 161 4.89 -3.89 27.02
C ALA A 161 6.25 -4.04 26.35
N GLY A 162 7.14 -3.19 26.68
CA GLY A 162 8.23 -2.56 26.00
C GLY A 162 9.21 -3.41 25.44
N ASP A 163 9.40 -4.08 24.89
CA ASP A 163 10.76 -4.46 24.54
C ASP A 163 10.89 -4.76 23.05
N CYS A 164 11.55 -3.88 22.36
CA CYS A 164 12.21 -4.25 21.11
C CYS A 164 13.19 -5.40 21.40
N ARG A 165 13.13 -6.46 20.62
CA ARG A 165 14.04 -7.59 20.67
C ARG A 165 14.61 -7.86 19.30
N VAL A 166 15.86 -8.27 19.24
CA VAL A 166 16.50 -8.68 17.98
C VAL A 166 17.13 -10.06 18.19
N LEU A 167 16.65 -11.03 17.41
CA LEU A 167 17.12 -12.42 17.50
C LEU A 167 17.75 -12.84 16.17
N ASP A 168 18.91 -13.46 16.22
CA ASP A 168 19.46 -14.13 15.04
C ASP A 168 18.89 -15.56 14.95
N LEU A 169 18.02 -15.78 13.97
CA LEU A 169 17.37 -17.09 13.76
C LEU A 169 18.34 -18.19 13.31
N ALA A 170 19.54 -17.83 12.84
CA ALA A 170 20.55 -18.81 12.44
C ALA A 170 21.33 -19.34 13.63
N THR A 171 21.65 -18.49 14.61
CA THR A 171 22.42 -18.86 15.80
C THR A 171 21.54 -19.13 17.01
N GLY A 172 20.35 -18.55 17.05
CA GLY A 172 19.45 -18.52 18.21
C GLY A 172 19.88 -17.52 19.27
N GLU A 173 20.83 -16.64 18.98
CA GLU A 173 21.33 -15.62 19.91
C GLU A 173 20.45 -14.38 19.87
N GLU A 174 20.28 -13.75 21.02
CA GLU A 174 19.60 -12.46 21.13
C GLU A 174 20.64 -11.33 21.20
N LEU A 175 20.51 -10.34 20.31
CA LEU A 175 21.37 -9.18 20.28
C LEU A 175 21.01 -8.22 21.43
N THR A 176 22.01 -7.50 21.93
CA THR A 176 21.79 -6.46 22.94
C THR A 176 21.10 -5.26 22.32
N VAL A 177 19.91 -4.96 22.81
CA VAL A 177 19.12 -3.78 22.44
C VAL A 177 19.38 -2.67 23.47
N PRO A 178 19.52 -1.39 23.06
CA PRO A 178 19.67 -0.28 23.99
C PRO A 178 18.50 -0.18 24.99
N GLU A 179 18.78 0.25 26.21
CA GLU A 179 17.74 0.52 27.20
C GLU A 179 16.77 1.62 26.69
N ASN A 180 15.51 1.56 27.11
CA ASN A 180 14.44 2.49 26.74
C ASN A 180 14.09 2.49 25.24
N THR A 181 14.41 1.43 24.50
CA THR A 181 14.00 1.28 23.11
C THR A 181 12.48 1.04 23.02
N TYR A 182 11.79 1.87 22.24
CA TYR A 182 10.36 1.70 21.95
C TYR A 182 10.08 1.26 20.50
N GLY A 183 11.07 1.33 19.62
CA GLY A 183 10.93 0.91 18.23
C GLY A 183 12.27 0.64 17.57
N CYS A 184 12.26 -0.11 16.50
CA CYS A 184 13.44 -0.38 15.70
C CYS A 184 13.07 -0.32 14.22
N ARG A 185 13.95 0.29 13.44
CA ARG A 185 13.86 0.31 11.97
C ARG A 185 15.08 -0.39 11.38
N ILE A 186 14.89 -0.99 10.24
CA ILE A 186 15.93 -1.74 9.55
C ILE A 186 16.25 -1.01 8.26
N ALA A 187 17.54 -0.78 7.99
CA ALA A 187 18.03 -0.33 6.70
C ALA A 187 19.27 -1.14 6.32
N GLY A 188 19.15 -1.97 5.29
CA GLY A 188 20.18 -2.93 4.93
C GLY A 188 20.46 -3.90 6.08
N GLU A 189 21.72 -3.94 6.55
CA GLU A 189 22.16 -4.74 7.71
C GLU A 189 22.24 -3.92 9.00
N THR A 190 21.71 -2.70 9.01
CA THR A 190 21.81 -1.75 10.10
C THR A 190 20.48 -1.66 10.85
N LEU A 191 20.57 -1.52 12.16
CA LEU A 191 19.45 -1.41 13.08
C LEU A 191 19.42 0.01 13.66
N ALA A 192 18.30 0.71 13.50
CA ALA A 192 18.06 2.03 14.05
C ALA A 192 17.03 1.94 15.19
N PHE A 193 17.50 2.10 16.41
CA PHE A 193 16.69 2.01 17.63
C PHE A 193 16.18 3.38 18.04
N ASN A 194 14.87 3.50 18.15
CA ASN A 194 14.21 4.67 18.70
C ASN A 194 14.10 4.54 20.21
N LEU A 195 14.67 5.48 20.93
CA LEU A 195 14.74 5.51 22.40
C LEU A 195 13.85 6.61 22.95
N CYS A 196 13.22 6.35 24.10
CA CYS A 196 12.52 7.36 24.88
C CYS A 196 13.10 7.42 26.29
N ASN A 197 13.90 8.44 26.55
CA ASN A 197 14.59 8.64 27.84
C ASN A 197 13.75 9.46 28.85
N ALA A 198 12.43 9.41 28.72
CA ALA A 198 11.54 10.13 29.61
C ALA A 198 11.69 9.62 31.06
N PRO A 199 11.75 10.50 32.07
CA PRO A 199 11.75 10.09 33.45
C PRO A 199 10.42 9.45 33.82
N ALA A 200 10.42 8.49 34.75
CA ALA A 200 9.21 7.76 35.14
C ALA A 200 8.04 8.66 35.56
N GLN A 201 8.33 9.87 36.06
CA GLN A 201 7.31 10.85 36.46
C GLN A 201 6.61 11.52 35.25
N ALA A 202 7.21 11.47 34.07
CA ALA A 202 6.63 11.98 32.82
C ALA A 202 5.79 10.92 32.10
N LEU A 203 5.80 9.68 32.60
CA LEU A 203 5.12 8.54 31.99
C LEU A 203 3.89 8.19 32.82
N ASP A 204 2.73 8.58 32.38
CA ASP A 204 1.45 8.14 32.95
C ASP A 204 0.55 7.57 31.86
N GLU A 205 -0.58 6.97 32.25
CA GLU A 205 -1.54 6.35 31.33
C GLU A 205 -2.21 7.32 30.34
N ASN A 206 -2.08 8.63 30.56
CA ASN A 206 -2.66 9.66 29.72
C ASN A 206 -1.59 10.40 28.89
N THR A 207 -0.31 10.03 29.03
CA THR A 207 0.78 10.66 28.28
C THR A 207 0.83 10.07 26.87
N TRP A 208 0.66 10.90 25.88
CA TRP A 208 0.77 10.51 24.48
C TRP A 208 2.24 10.53 24.03
N GLY A 209 2.56 9.69 23.04
CA GLY A 209 3.92 9.64 22.47
C GLY A 209 4.42 11.00 22.00
N ASP A 210 3.55 11.79 21.45
CA ASP A 210 3.84 13.14 20.97
C ASP A 210 4.27 14.11 22.09
N ASP A 211 3.79 13.93 23.33
CA ASP A 211 4.20 14.76 24.49
C ASP A 211 5.63 14.44 24.96
N LEU A 212 6.24 13.40 24.42
CA LEU A 212 7.54 12.87 24.85
C LEU A 212 8.66 13.09 23.84
N THR A 213 8.42 13.80 22.76
CA THR A 213 9.42 14.02 21.68
C THR A 213 10.71 14.66 22.18
N ARG A 214 10.64 15.50 23.23
CA ARG A 214 11.83 16.08 23.91
C ARG A 214 12.75 15.04 24.57
N TYR A 215 12.29 13.81 24.77
CA TYR A 215 13.05 12.72 25.37
C TYR A 215 13.50 11.68 24.35
N TYR A 216 13.15 11.88 23.08
CA TYR A 216 13.52 10.96 22.04
C TYR A 216 15.01 11.02 21.75
N ALA A 217 15.55 9.88 21.40
CA ALA A 217 16.90 9.74 20.87
C ALA A 217 16.95 8.56 19.91
N LEU A 218 17.83 8.65 18.95
CA LEU A 218 18.12 7.60 17.99
C LEU A 218 19.47 6.98 18.29
N GLN A 219 19.57 5.65 18.23
CA GLN A 219 20.84 4.94 18.21
C GLN A 219 20.88 3.99 17.02
N ILE A 220 21.89 4.14 16.18
CA ILE A 220 22.13 3.28 15.03
C ILE A 220 23.27 2.31 15.35
N GLN A 221 23.08 1.03 15.08
CA GLN A 221 24.04 -0.04 15.29
C GLN A 221 24.18 -0.89 14.03
N ASP A 222 25.37 -1.49 13.88
CA ASP A 222 25.57 -2.56 12.92
C ASP A 222 25.02 -3.91 13.44
N ARG A 223 25.09 -4.93 12.59
CA ARG A 223 24.65 -6.29 12.92
C ARG A 223 25.39 -6.91 14.12
N ASP A 224 26.63 -6.48 14.36
CA ASP A 224 27.45 -6.98 15.47
C ASP A 224 27.18 -6.23 16.78
N GLY A 225 26.25 -5.26 16.77
CA GLY A 225 25.88 -4.45 17.92
C GLY A 225 26.81 -3.26 18.17
N ASN A 226 27.73 -2.96 17.23
CA ASN A 226 28.60 -1.80 17.37
C ASN A 226 27.81 -0.54 17.03
N ARG A 227 27.86 0.45 17.93
CA ARG A 227 27.19 1.72 17.74
C ARG A 227 27.87 2.53 16.63
N ILE A 228 27.13 2.84 15.58
CA ILE A 228 27.54 3.67 14.44
C ILE A 228 27.26 5.14 14.76
N ARG A 229 26.05 5.44 15.26
CA ARG A 229 25.57 6.81 15.46
C ARG A 229 24.64 6.89 16.68
N GLN A 230 24.56 8.08 17.28
CA GLN A 230 23.58 8.42 18.31
C GLN A 230 23.21 9.89 18.18
N GLU A 231 21.90 10.18 18.13
CA GLU A 231 21.35 11.53 17.98
C GLU A 231 20.28 11.79 19.02
N PRO A 232 20.32 12.93 19.73
CA PRO A 232 19.23 13.38 20.57
C PRO A 232 18.10 13.98 19.72
N LEU A 233 16.90 14.01 20.26
CA LEU A 233 15.71 14.62 19.63
C LEU A 233 15.46 14.10 18.20
N CYS A 234 15.74 12.83 17.99
CA CYS A 234 15.66 12.22 16.69
C CYS A 234 15.00 10.84 16.77
N ALA A 235 14.22 10.49 15.77
CA ALA A 235 13.69 9.14 15.60
C ALA A 235 13.79 8.71 14.13
N ALA A 236 14.12 7.44 13.91
CA ALA A 236 13.97 6.82 12.60
C ALA A 236 12.49 6.48 12.38
N VAL A 237 11.90 7.05 11.36
CA VAL A 237 10.50 6.86 11.05
C VAL A 237 10.33 5.63 10.17
N SER A 238 9.23 4.92 10.35
CA SER A 238 8.74 4.00 9.35
C SER A 238 8.47 4.81 8.10
N LEU A 239 9.07 4.40 7.00
CA LEU A 239 8.68 4.96 5.73
C LEU A 239 7.16 4.94 5.70
N SER A 240 6.56 6.12 5.77
CA SER A 240 5.15 6.21 5.56
C SER A 240 4.95 5.59 4.19
N TYR A 241 4.16 4.51 4.13
CA TYR A 241 3.64 4.03 2.87
C TYR A 241 3.00 5.24 2.20
N SER A 242 3.79 5.95 1.39
CA SER A 242 3.20 6.98 0.56
C SER A 242 2.25 6.21 -0.34
N TYR A 243 1.07 6.74 -0.56
CA TYR A 243 0.07 6.18 -1.48
C TYR A 243 0.64 5.88 -2.88
N ASN A 244 1.86 6.31 -3.15
CA ASN A 244 2.55 6.21 -4.42
C ASN A 244 3.47 4.99 -4.53
N GLU A 245 3.47 4.07 -3.56
CA GLU A 245 4.19 2.78 -3.62
C GLU A 245 5.69 2.89 -3.95
N ILE A 246 6.29 4.05 -3.76
CA ILE A 246 7.71 4.27 -3.99
C ILE A 246 8.44 3.81 -2.74
N SER A 247 9.03 2.62 -2.80
CA SER A 247 9.87 2.11 -1.73
C SER A 247 11.18 2.88 -1.64
N SER A 248 11.63 3.17 -0.41
CA SER A 248 12.97 3.69 -0.21
C SER A 248 14.02 2.65 -0.58
N PRO A 249 15.20 3.08 -1.01
CA PRO A 249 16.35 2.18 -1.08
C PRO A 249 16.60 1.51 0.28
N ALA A 250 16.95 0.24 0.26
CA ALA A 250 17.03 -0.62 1.44
C ALA A 250 18.03 -0.15 2.52
N ASP A 251 18.99 0.70 2.16
CA ASP A 251 20.08 1.20 3.00
C ASP A 251 19.92 2.66 3.44
N TRP A 252 18.72 3.24 3.27
CA TRP A 252 18.42 4.61 3.69
C TRP A 252 17.37 4.63 4.80
N LEU A 253 17.57 5.53 5.77
CA LEU A 253 16.66 5.81 6.89
C LEU A 253 16.08 7.22 6.75
N GLU A 254 14.79 7.36 6.94
CA GLU A 254 14.15 8.67 7.16
C GLU A 254 14.27 9.01 8.65
N LEU A 255 14.84 10.19 8.94
CA LEU A 255 15.10 10.68 10.28
C LEU A 255 14.30 11.95 10.52
N ASP A 256 13.39 11.91 11.50
CA ASP A 256 12.67 13.08 12.00
C ASP A 256 13.45 13.71 13.15
N TYR A 257 13.86 14.96 12.99
CA TYR A 257 14.47 15.75 14.06
C TYR A 257 13.43 16.65 14.71
N TYR A 258 13.32 16.54 16.02
CA TYR A 258 12.34 17.29 16.80
C TYR A 258 12.89 18.58 17.36
N SER A 259 12.04 19.59 17.53
CA SER A 259 12.41 20.88 18.09
C SER A 259 12.80 20.75 19.57
N GLU A 260 13.81 21.49 20.01
CA GLU A 260 14.17 21.62 21.42
C GLU A 260 13.17 22.50 22.21
N ASP A 261 12.54 23.44 21.53
CA ASP A 261 11.73 24.50 22.15
C ASP A 261 10.24 24.18 22.22
N GLU A 262 9.74 23.35 21.29
CA GLU A 262 8.31 23.02 21.16
C GLU A 262 8.13 21.49 21.04
N ASP A 263 7.27 20.93 21.90
CA ASP A 263 6.88 19.52 21.79
C ASP A 263 6.10 19.27 20.50
N MET A 264 6.21 18.07 19.92
CA MET A 264 5.53 17.61 18.72
C MET A 264 5.92 18.32 17.41
N VAL A 265 6.87 19.23 17.44
CA VAL A 265 7.29 19.95 16.24
C VAL A 265 8.50 19.28 15.62
N ILE A 266 8.35 18.82 14.38
CA ILE A 266 9.49 18.38 13.55
C ILE A 266 10.18 19.63 13.04
N ASP A 267 11.44 19.82 13.42
CA ASP A 267 12.31 20.89 12.94
C ASP A 267 12.69 20.66 11.49
N HIS A 268 13.20 19.47 11.19
CA HIS A 268 13.50 19.05 9.83
C HIS A 268 13.48 17.53 9.68
N ILE A 269 13.40 17.07 8.42
CA ILE A 269 13.49 15.67 8.05
C ILE A 269 14.74 15.47 7.21
N SER A 270 15.50 14.43 7.52
CA SER A 270 16.69 14.03 6.77
C SER A 270 16.60 12.61 6.28
N LEU A 271 17.37 12.29 5.25
CA LEU A 271 17.66 10.91 4.86
C LEU A 271 19.10 10.59 5.25
N TYR A 272 19.31 9.45 5.88
CA TYR A 272 20.63 8.97 6.29
C TYR A 272 20.94 7.64 5.60
N SER A 273 22.07 7.60 4.87
CA SER A 273 22.58 6.37 4.27
C SER A 273 23.36 5.56 5.29
N THR A 274 22.91 4.34 5.56
CA THR A 274 23.62 3.41 6.44
C THR A 274 24.87 2.80 5.78
N ALA A 275 24.92 2.83 4.43
CA ALA A 275 26.05 2.34 3.65
C ALA A 275 27.22 3.33 3.60
N THR A 276 26.93 4.62 3.41
CA THR A 276 27.96 5.66 3.22
C THR A 276 28.15 6.59 4.41
N GLY A 277 27.17 6.67 5.31
CA GLY A 277 27.10 7.65 6.41
C GLY A 277 26.71 9.05 5.94
N GLU A 278 26.31 9.22 4.68
CA GLU A 278 25.83 10.49 4.14
C GLU A 278 24.47 10.86 4.74
N GLU A 279 24.26 12.15 4.97
CA GLU A 279 22.98 12.69 5.41
C GLU A 279 22.51 13.81 4.50
N LEU A 280 21.27 13.69 4.00
CA LEU A 280 20.61 14.63 3.12
C LEU A 280 19.48 15.32 3.87
N THR A 281 19.61 16.62 4.10
CA THR A 281 18.58 17.42 4.79
C THR A 281 17.55 17.97 3.81
N GLY A 282 16.35 18.31 4.34
CA GLY A 282 15.27 18.92 3.55
C GLY A 282 14.47 17.91 2.75
N PHE A 283 14.47 16.65 3.18
CA PHE A 283 13.68 15.61 2.53
C PHE A 283 12.19 15.96 2.46
N GLN A 284 11.61 15.76 1.29
CA GLN A 284 10.18 15.96 1.04
C GLN A 284 9.48 14.64 0.73
N GLN A 285 10.03 13.86 -0.20
CA GLN A 285 9.44 12.58 -0.61
C GLN A 285 10.38 11.79 -1.54
N TYR A 286 10.11 10.50 -1.66
CA TYR A 286 10.66 9.66 -2.71
C TYR A 286 9.96 9.93 -4.03
N THR A 287 10.71 9.91 -5.15
CA THR A 287 10.18 10.25 -6.48
C THR A 287 10.23 9.07 -7.47
N GLY A 288 10.88 7.98 -7.11
CA GLY A 288 11.04 6.77 -7.92
C GLY A 288 12.46 6.57 -8.46
N ALA A 289 12.75 5.39 -8.98
CA ALA A 289 14.03 5.03 -9.56
C ALA A 289 15.26 5.35 -8.67
N GLY A 290 15.11 5.19 -7.35
CA GLY A 290 16.19 5.49 -6.39
C GLY A 290 16.45 6.99 -6.20
N THR A 291 15.50 7.86 -6.52
CA THR A 291 15.63 9.31 -6.39
C THR A 291 14.69 9.90 -5.34
N VAL A 292 15.06 11.07 -4.86
CA VAL A 292 14.31 11.84 -3.85
C VAL A 292 14.19 13.30 -4.24
N CYS A 293 13.15 13.93 -3.73
CA CYS A 293 12.98 15.38 -3.76
C CYS A 293 13.40 15.96 -2.41
N LEU A 294 14.36 16.88 -2.44
CA LEU A 294 14.79 17.69 -1.31
C LEU A 294 14.36 19.14 -1.51
N TYR A 295 14.09 19.86 -0.43
CA TYR A 295 13.87 21.31 -0.47
C TYR A 295 14.98 22.03 0.27
N ASN A 296 15.87 22.69 -0.50
CA ASN A 296 17.01 23.39 0.03
C ASN A 296 17.14 24.79 -0.60
N SER A 297 17.47 25.79 0.20
CA SER A 297 17.72 27.16 -0.26
C SER A 297 16.62 27.75 -1.16
N GLY A 298 15.38 27.36 -0.94
CA GLY A 298 14.24 27.88 -1.71
C GLY A 298 13.97 27.15 -3.03
N ARG A 299 14.68 26.05 -3.31
CA ARG A 299 14.53 25.22 -4.52
C ARG A 299 14.28 23.77 -4.17
N TYR A 300 13.52 23.09 -5.02
CA TYR A 300 13.35 21.64 -4.98
C TYR A 300 14.45 20.99 -5.81
N GLN A 301 15.19 20.08 -5.19
CA GLN A 301 16.30 19.36 -5.80
C GLN A 301 15.91 17.91 -5.99
N LEU A 302 16.01 17.41 -7.21
CA LEU A 302 15.92 15.99 -7.50
C LEU A 302 17.30 15.38 -7.31
N VAL A 303 17.42 14.41 -6.42
CA VAL A 303 18.69 13.81 -6.02
C VAL A 303 18.67 12.31 -6.26
N ASP A 304 19.70 11.78 -6.91
CA ASP A 304 19.92 10.36 -7.12
C ASP A 304 20.65 9.76 -5.91
N LEU A 305 20.04 8.78 -5.25
CA LEU A 305 20.59 8.05 -4.11
C LEU A 305 21.42 6.82 -4.53
N ALA A 306 21.35 6.40 -5.79
CA ALA A 306 22.05 5.20 -6.28
C ALA A 306 23.54 5.41 -6.57
N SER A 307 24.04 6.63 -6.44
CA SER A 307 25.47 6.91 -6.61
C SER A 307 26.29 6.24 -5.51
N THR A 308 27.28 5.44 -5.90
CA THR A 308 28.08 4.61 -4.98
C THR A 308 29.06 5.40 -4.10
N GLU A 309 29.28 6.68 -4.39
CA GLU A 309 30.24 7.52 -3.65
C GLU A 309 29.58 8.66 -2.88
N GLN A 310 28.65 9.37 -3.50
CA GLN A 310 27.83 10.43 -2.90
C GLN A 310 26.58 10.63 -3.75
N SER A 311 25.47 11.01 -3.11
CA SER A 311 24.25 11.38 -3.84
C SER A 311 24.51 12.56 -4.78
N ALA A 312 23.87 12.53 -5.96
CA ALA A 312 24.07 13.52 -7.00
C ALA A 312 22.77 14.30 -7.26
N VAL A 313 22.87 15.65 -7.25
CA VAL A 313 21.76 16.50 -7.72
C VAL A 313 21.65 16.35 -9.23
N LEU A 314 20.52 15.82 -9.70
CA LEU A 314 20.24 15.67 -11.13
C LEU A 314 19.71 16.96 -11.74
N CYS A 315 18.77 17.62 -11.09
CA CYS A 315 18.22 18.91 -11.53
C CYS A 315 17.51 19.63 -10.37
N GLU A 316 17.13 20.89 -10.61
CA GLU A 316 16.43 21.75 -9.67
C GLU A 316 15.15 22.31 -10.28
N PHE A 317 14.11 22.45 -9.45
CA PHE A 317 12.80 22.96 -9.82
C PHE A 317 12.33 24.05 -8.85
N ASP A 318 11.40 24.88 -9.30
CA ASP A 318 10.68 25.82 -8.45
C ASP A 318 9.46 25.18 -7.77
N GLU A 319 9.12 23.94 -8.13
CA GLU A 319 7.95 23.17 -7.72
C GLU A 319 8.35 21.80 -7.17
N PRO A 320 7.58 21.21 -6.25
CA PRO A 320 7.86 19.87 -5.73
C PRO A 320 7.87 18.82 -6.84
N VAL A 321 8.89 17.97 -6.86
CA VAL A 321 8.94 16.81 -7.77
C VAL A 321 8.18 15.65 -7.14
N ARG A 322 7.15 15.16 -7.82
CA ARG A 322 6.34 14.01 -7.38
C ARG A 322 6.83 12.69 -7.90
N TYR A 323 7.21 12.66 -9.17
CA TYR A 323 7.68 11.43 -9.81
C TYR A 323 8.91 11.73 -10.65
N TYR A 324 9.82 10.76 -10.68
CA TYR A 324 10.96 10.75 -11.57
C TYR A 324 11.04 9.41 -12.29
N LEU A 325 11.44 9.47 -13.53
CA LEU A 325 11.90 8.35 -14.33
C LEU A 325 13.14 8.80 -15.14
N PRO A 326 14.04 7.90 -15.53
CA PRO A 326 15.22 8.28 -16.28
C PRO A 326 14.87 9.13 -17.51
N GLY A 327 15.30 10.40 -17.49
CA GLY A 327 15.06 11.37 -18.55
C GLY A 327 13.82 12.23 -18.42
N ALA A 328 12.96 12.05 -17.40
CA ALA A 328 11.81 12.91 -17.18
C ALA A 328 11.47 13.11 -15.69
N ALA A 329 10.81 14.21 -15.38
CA ALA A 329 10.29 14.50 -14.05
C ALA A 329 8.85 15.02 -14.12
N ILE A 330 8.10 14.79 -13.05
CA ILE A 330 6.75 15.33 -12.90
C ILE A 330 6.69 16.15 -11.63
N THR A 331 6.33 17.43 -11.77
CA THR A 331 6.14 18.37 -10.67
C THR A 331 4.67 18.60 -10.39
N GLU A 332 4.37 18.99 -9.15
CA GLU A 332 3.03 19.39 -8.72
C GLU A 332 3.06 20.81 -8.16
N PRO A 333 2.69 21.83 -8.95
CA PRO A 333 2.60 23.20 -8.48
C PRO A 333 1.59 23.36 -7.35
N GLU A 334 1.99 23.96 -6.23
CA GLU A 334 1.10 24.21 -5.07
C GLU A 334 -0.15 25.04 -5.43
N ALA A 335 -0.05 25.90 -6.45
CA ALA A 335 -1.10 26.85 -6.80
C ALA A 335 -2.16 26.31 -7.77
N SER A 336 -1.81 25.37 -8.64
CA SER A 336 -2.70 24.90 -9.70
C SER A 336 -3.41 23.58 -9.38
N GLY A 337 -2.83 22.75 -8.51
CA GLY A 337 -3.30 21.39 -8.25
C GLY A 337 -3.23 20.48 -9.49
N ARG A 338 -2.44 20.87 -10.50
CA ARG A 338 -2.23 20.10 -11.73
C ARG A 338 -0.76 19.72 -11.83
N TYR A 339 -0.50 18.53 -12.30
CA TYR A 339 0.86 18.05 -12.58
C TYR A 339 1.45 18.71 -13.81
N ARG A 340 2.79 18.79 -13.86
CA ARG A 340 3.55 19.23 -15.02
C ARG A 340 4.63 18.19 -15.34
N PHE A 341 4.62 17.70 -16.56
CA PHE A 341 5.65 16.82 -17.10
C PHE A 341 6.79 17.64 -17.67
N HIS A 342 8.03 17.25 -17.37
CA HIS A 342 9.26 17.82 -17.88
C HIS A 342 10.08 16.71 -18.53
N ASP A 343 10.27 16.77 -19.84
CA ASP A 343 11.25 15.95 -20.53
C ASP A 343 12.64 16.58 -20.36
N LEU A 344 13.49 15.95 -19.57
CA LEU A 344 14.81 16.47 -19.23
C LEU A 344 15.83 16.36 -20.37
N LEU A 345 15.52 15.55 -21.40
CA LEU A 345 16.38 15.35 -22.57
C LEU A 345 16.07 16.38 -23.66
N THR A 346 14.82 16.66 -23.91
CA THR A 346 14.38 17.56 -24.98
C THR A 346 14.05 18.97 -24.48
N GLY A 347 13.75 19.13 -23.18
CA GLY A 347 13.25 20.36 -22.58
C GLY A 347 11.77 20.59 -22.88
N GLU A 348 11.02 19.58 -23.36
CA GLU A 348 9.56 19.68 -23.54
C GLU A 348 8.87 19.75 -22.17
N GLU A 349 7.86 20.63 -22.07
CA GLU A 349 6.99 20.70 -20.88
C GLU A 349 5.53 20.55 -21.29
N LYS A 350 4.75 19.80 -20.48
CA LYS A 350 3.32 19.61 -20.67
C LYS A 350 2.56 19.74 -19.35
N GLU A 351 1.45 20.44 -19.36
CA GLU A 351 0.47 20.38 -18.27
C GLU A 351 -0.37 19.11 -18.40
N LEU A 352 -0.65 18.48 -17.25
CA LEU A 352 -1.32 17.19 -17.20
C LEU A 352 -2.70 17.33 -16.55
N TYR A 353 -3.63 16.49 -16.98
CA TYR A 353 -4.88 16.22 -16.26
C TYR A 353 -4.59 15.35 -15.04
N ASP A 354 -3.82 14.26 -15.23
CA ASP A 354 -3.54 13.30 -14.17
C ASP A 354 -2.32 12.42 -14.50
N VAL A 355 -1.88 11.66 -13.49
CA VAL A 355 -0.73 10.72 -13.54
C VAL A 355 -1.15 9.41 -12.89
N GLY A 356 -1.00 8.29 -13.60
CA GLY A 356 -1.18 6.95 -13.07
C GLY A 356 0.15 6.22 -12.94
N THR A 357 0.31 5.42 -11.88
CA THR A 357 1.58 4.70 -11.65
C THR A 357 1.37 3.41 -10.88
N ASP A 358 2.20 2.42 -11.23
CA ASP A 358 2.47 1.22 -10.44
C ASP A 358 3.99 1.04 -10.25
N ASP A 359 4.43 -0.14 -9.83
CA ASP A 359 5.86 -0.46 -9.64
C ASP A 359 6.65 -0.47 -10.96
N ALA A 360 6.01 -0.82 -12.07
CA ALA A 360 6.63 -0.99 -13.40
C ALA A 360 6.32 0.16 -14.35
N THR A 361 5.18 0.85 -14.18
CA THR A 361 4.60 1.75 -15.16
C THR A 361 4.41 3.15 -14.60
N LEU A 362 4.69 4.17 -15.40
CA LEU A 362 4.24 5.53 -15.19
C LEU A 362 3.51 6.01 -16.44
N ALA A 363 2.30 6.47 -16.29
CA ALA A 363 1.50 7.01 -17.39
C ALA A 363 1.07 8.44 -17.12
N ILE A 364 1.09 9.27 -18.16
CA ILE A 364 0.63 10.66 -18.09
C ILE A 364 -0.50 10.89 -19.10
N TYR A 365 -1.44 11.73 -18.72
CA TYR A 365 -2.46 12.26 -19.61
C TYR A 365 -2.38 13.78 -19.63
N ALA A 366 -1.96 14.33 -20.78
CA ALA A 366 -1.73 15.76 -20.95
C ALA A 366 -2.98 16.50 -21.42
N LEU A 367 -3.04 17.82 -21.19
CA LEU A 367 -4.15 18.67 -21.58
C LEU A 367 -4.36 18.74 -23.11
N ASP A 368 -3.31 18.45 -23.87
CA ASP A 368 -3.37 18.39 -25.33
C ASP A 368 -3.93 17.06 -25.88
N GLY A 369 -4.36 16.16 -24.99
CA GLY A 369 -4.86 14.84 -25.34
C GLY A 369 -3.80 13.76 -25.47
N THR A 370 -2.51 14.07 -25.25
CA THR A 370 -1.44 13.07 -25.30
C THR A 370 -1.51 12.15 -24.10
N VAL A 371 -1.47 10.83 -24.34
CA VAL A 371 -1.26 9.79 -23.34
C VAL A 371 0.11 9.16 -23.62
N ARG A 372 1.02 9.25 -22.68
CA ARG A 372 2.33 8.58 -22.73
C ARG A 372 2.45 7.60 -21.59
N VAL A 373 2.97 6.43 -21.91
CA VAL A 373 3.22 5.35 -20.95
C VAL A 373 4.70 5.02 -20.98
N PHE A 374 5.30 4.99 -19.81
CA PHE A 374 6.72 4.73 -19.66
C PHE A 374 6.95 3.50 -18.79
N ASP A 375 7.99 2.74 -19.11
CA ASP A 375 8.61 1.84 -18.15
C ASP A 375 9.27 2.70 -17.05
N ARG A 376 8.84 2.51 -15.83
CA ARG A 376 9.22 3.38 -14.72
C ARG A 376 10.68 3.24 -14.31
N GLN A 377 11.26 2.06 -14.50
CA GLN A 377 12.64 1.79 -14.11
C GLN A 377 13.65 2.31 -15.14
N THR A 378 13.32 2.19 -16.41
CA THR A 378 14.24 2.55 -17.51
C THR A 378 13.95 3.90 -18.15
N GLY A 379 12.77 4.47 -17.93
CA GLY A 379 12.29 5.67 -18.61
C GLY A 379 11.94 5.47 -20.08
N VAL A 380 11.95 4.24 -20.56
CA VAL A 380 11.62 3.91 -21.95
C VAL A 380 10.15 4.19 -22.22
N LEU A 381 9.88 4.97 -23.26
CA LEU A 381 8.52 5.21 -23.74
C LEU A 381 7.95 3.93 -24.36
N LEU A 382 6.91 3.37 -23.74
CA LEU A 382 6.20 2.17 -24.19
C LEU A 382 5.08 2.52 -25.19
N THR A 383 4.33 3.58 -24.90
CA THR A 383 3.19 4.01 -25.71
C THR A 383 3.16 5.53 -25.78
N ASP A 384 2.93 6.06 -26.98
CA ASP A 384 2.63 7.48 -27.23
C ASP A 384 1.41 7.52 -28.14
N THR A 385 0.28 7.92 -27.59
CA THR A 385 -0.98 7.98 -28.33
C THR A 385 -1.70 9.30 -28.01
N ALA A 386 -2.58 9.70 -28.89
CA ALA A 386 -3.45 10.84 -28.66
C ALA A 386 -4.89 10.37 -28.57
N ILE A 387 -5.60 10.84 -27.55
CA ILE A 387 -7.02 10.66 -27.40
C ILE A 387 -7.72 12.01 -27.55
N ASP A 388 -8.87 12.02 -28.21
CA ASP A 388 -9.61 13.27 -28.39
C ASP A 388 -10.12 13.75 -27.02
N PRO A 389 -9.77 14.99 -26.59
CA PRO A 389 -10.34 15.57 -25.39
C PRO A 389 -11.86 15.67 -25.51
N VAL A 390 -12.57 15.35 -24.44
CA VAL A 390 -14.01 15.54 -24.37
C VAL A 390 -14.31 17.03 -24.28
N GLU A 391 -15.35 17.48 -24.97
CA GLU A 391 -15.82 18.87 -24.92
C GLU A 391 -16.14 19.26 -23.47
N ASN A 392 -15.53 20.35 -22.97
CA ASN A 392 -15.62 20.81 -21.58
C ASN A 392 -15.04 19.85 -20.54
N GLN A 393 -14.04 19.05 -20.90
CA GLN A 393 -13.35 18.17 -19.97
C GLN A 393 -12.73 19.00 -18.83
N VAL A 394 -13.10 18.67 -17.59
CA VAL A 394 -12.60 19.34 -16.37
C VAL A 394 -11.57 18.49 -15.67
N ARG A 395 -11.79 17.18 -15.65
CA ARG A 395 -10.96 16.18 -14.97
C ARG A 395 -10.79 14.94 -15.82
N ALA A 396 -9.80 14.17 -15.48
CA ALA A 396 -9.64 12.79 -15.92
C ALA A 396 -9.05 12.00 -14.77
N HIS A 397 -9.33 10.73 -14.73
CA HIS A 397 -8.70 9.77 -13.82
C HIS A 397 -7.92 8.77 -14.64
N ILE A 398 -6.66 8.58 -14.29
CA ILE A 398 -5.80 7.63 -14.96
C ILE A 398 -5.41 6.51 -13.98
N TYR A 399 -5.51 5.30 -14.46
CA TYR A 399 -4.98 4.12 -13.80
C TYR A 399 -3.95 3.49 -14.73
N ALA A 400 -2.80 3.08 -14.20
CA ALA A 400 -1.75 2.45 -14.97
C ALA A 400 -1.23 1.22 -14.23
N GLU A 401 -1.07 0.11 -14.96
CA GLU A 401 -0.51 -1.14 -14.44
C GLU A 401 0.03 -1.99 -15.59
N ASN A 402 1.25 -2.53 -15.43
CA ASN A 402 1.90 -3.43 -16.39
C ASN A 402 1.91 -2.90 -17.84
N GLY A 403 2.05 -1.59 -18.02
CA GLY A 403 2.01 -0.94 -19.34
C GLY A 403 0.61 -0.68 -19.91
N TRP A 404 -0.45 -1.16 -19.26
CA TRP A 404 -1.83 -0.83 -19.59
C TRP A 404 -2.27 0.43 -18.89
N VAL A 405 -3.12 1.21 -19.57
CA VAL A 405 -3.64 2.47 -19.05
C VAL A 405 -5.14 2.55 -19.30
N TRP A 406 -5.86 2.93 -18.26
CA TRP A 406 -7.26 3.31 -18.27
C TRP A 406 -7.37 4.81 -18.04
N VAL A 407 -8.03 5.54 -18.92
CA VAL A 407 -8.32 6.97 -18.77
C VAL A 407 -9.83 7.16 -18.79
N ALA A 408 -10.37 7.60 -17.66
CA ALA A 408 -11.77 8.04 -17.57
C ALA A 408 -11.82 9.56 -17.70
N GLN A 409 -12.61 10.06 -18.65
CA GLN A 409 -12.76 11.48 -18.96
C GLN A 409 -14.10 11.99 -18.45
N ASP A 410 -14.07 13.02 -17.60
CA ASP A 410 -15.26 13.63 -17.00
C ASP A 410 -15.59 14.97 -17.69
N ASP A 411 -16.87 15.22 -17.97
CA ASP A 411 -17.32 16.42 -18.66
C ASP A 411 -17.66 17.59 -17.72
N ASN A 412 -17.86 17.33 -16.43
CA ASN A 412 -18.18 18.39 -15.46
C ASN A 412 -18.06 17.92 -14.00
N ASP A 413 -18.46 18.80 -13.09
CA ASP A 413 -18.40 18.58 -11.63
C ASP A 413 -19.28 17.44 -11.08
N ASN A 414 -20.00 16.70 -11.93
CA ASN A 414 -20.93 15.66 -11.49
C ASN A 414 -20.33 14.25 -11.47
N TYR A 415 -19.04 14.09 -11.75
CA TYR A 415 -18.33 12.80 -11.78
C TYR A 415 -18.95 11.78 -12.77
N VAL A 416 -19.50 12.27 -13.87
CA VAL A 416 -20.05 11.41 -14.92
C VAL A 416 -18.98 11.18 -15.97
N ASN A 417 -18.53 9.94 -16.11
CA ASN A 417 -17.61 9.58 -17.18
C ASN A 417 -18.30 9.77 -18.55
N THR A 418 -17.66 10.48 -19.44
CA THR A 418 -18.17 10.73 -20.81
C THR A 418 -17.45 9.88 -21.84
N ALA A 419 -16.23 9.46 -21.55
CA ALA A 419 -15.48 8.52 -22.36
C ALA A 419 -14.48 7.74 -21.48
N ILE A 420 -14.23 6.50 -21.86
CA ILE A 420 -13.21 5.65 -21.25
C ILE A 420 -12.27 5.21 -22.37
N GLN A 421 -10.99 5.45 -22.17
CA GLN A 421 -9.94 5.06 -23.09
C GLN A 421 -9.06 4.00 -22.44
N ILE A 422 -8.78 2.93 -23.16
CA ILE A 422 -7.86 1.86 -22.71
C ILE A 422 -6.71 1.80 -23.70
N CYS A 423 -5.49 2.03 -23.22
CA CYS A 423 -4.27 1.97 -24.02
C CYS A 423 -3.38 0.83 -23.53
N GLY A 424 -2.89 -0.01 -24.43
CA GLY A 424 -2.00 -1.13 -24.12
C GLY A 424 -0.56 -0.88 -24.53
N PRO A 425 0.39 -1.67 -24.00
CA PRO A 425 1.82 -1.53 -24.27
C PRO A 425 2.20 -1.88 -25.73
N ASP A 426 1.34 -2.59 -26.44
CA ASP A 426 1.50 -2.95 -27.85
C ASP A 426 0.95 -1.87 -28.82
N GLY A 427 0.50 -0.71 -28.28
CA GLY A 427 -0.17 0.34 -29.03
C GLY A 427 -1.66 0.08 -29.24
N THR A 428 -2.23 -0.93 -28.61
CA THR A 428 -3.69 -1.13 -28.58
C THR A 428 -4.35 0.10 -28.00
N HIS A 429 -5.39 0.59 -28.69
CA HIS A 429 -6.22 1.69 -28.23
C HIS A 429 -7.69 1.35 -28.41
N LYS A 430 -8.44 1.35 -27.33
CA LYS A 430 -9.89 1.04 -27.32
C LYS A 430 -10.64 2.17 -26.62
N THR A 431 -11.82 2.45 -27.12
CA THR A 431 -12.76 3.40 -26.52
C THR A 431 -14.00 2.65 -26.10
N LEU A 432 -14.37 2.75 -24.82
CA LEU A 432 -15.64 2.25 -24.30
C LEU A 432 -16.61 3.42 -24.14
N ASP A 433 -17.85 3.24 -24.60
CA ASP A 433 -18.92 4.19 -24.33
C ASP A 433 -19.49 3.93 -22.91
N PRO A 434 -19.30 4.86 -21.96
CA PRO A 434 -19.82 4.72 -20.61
C PRO A 434 -21.32 4.45 -20.57
N ARG A 435 -22.11 4.99 -21.50
CA ARG A 435 -23.55 4.78 -21.55
C ARG A 435 -23.94 3.32 -21.72
N THR A 436 -23.15 2.57 -22.51
CA THR A 436 -23.37 1.11 -22.67
C THR A 436 -23.14 0.37 -21.36
N LEU A 437 -22.14 0.81 -20.55
CA LEU A 437 -21.88 0.26 -19.23
C LEU A 437 -22.95 0.69 -18.21
N GLU A 438 -23.39 1.93 -18.25
CA GLU A 438 -24.40 2.52 -17.34
C GLU A 438 -25.79 1.89 -17.49
N GLU A 439 -26.10 1.29 -18.64
CA GLU A 439 -27.34 0.50 -18.80
C GLU A 439 -27.38 -0.72 -17.86
N THR A 440 -26.20 -1.24 -17.46
CA THR A 440 -26.08 -2.45 -16.65
C THR A 440 -25.46 -2.17 -15.28
N TYR A 441 -24.44 -1.29 -15.22
CA TYR A 441 -23.62 -1.06 -14.05
C TYR A 441 -23.80 0.35 -13.50
N THR A 442 -23.93 0.46 -12.18
CA THR A 442 -23.96 1.74 -11.47
C THR A 442 -22.57 2.33 -11.24
N HIS A 443 -21.56 1.45 -11.12
CA HIS A 443 -20.16 1.81 -10.96
C HIS A 443 -19.28 0.83 -11.71
N TYR A 444 -18.16 1.30 -12.22
CA TYR A 444 -17.14 0.49 -12.89
C TYR A 444 -15.77 1.13 -12.69
N TYR A 445 -14.75 0.29 -12.36
CA TYR A 445 -13.40 0.74 -12.07
C TYR A 445 -12.37 -0.29 -12.53
N PRO A 446 -11.15 0.14 -12.91
CA PRO A 446 -10.04 -0.77 -13.17
C PRO A 446 -9.82 -1.70 -11.98
N LEU A 447 -9.48 -2.95 -12.24
CA LEU A 447 -9.22 -3.94 -11.22
C LEU A 447 -7.75 -4.37 -11.23
N PHE A 448 -7.26 -4.85 -12.37
CA PHE A 448 -5.86 -5.22 -12.62
C PHE A 448 -5.63 -5.38 -14.12
N SER A 449 -4.36 -5.55 -14.50
CA SER A 449 -3.96 -5.89 -15.86
C SER A 449 -3.17 -7.19 -15.93
N THR A 450 -3.19 -7.83 -17.09
CA THR A 450 -2.37 -8.97 -17.44
C THR A 450 -1.60 -8.67 -18.74
N ALA A 451 -0.72 -9.58 -19.16
CA ALA A 451 -0.07 -9.44 -20.48
C ALA A 451 -1.09 -9.33 -21.62
N ASP A 452 -2.27 -9.96 -21.49
CA ASP A 452 -3.30 -10.03 -22.52
C ASP A 452 -4.29 -8.85 -22.50
N GLY A 453 -4.38 -8.08 -21.40
CA GLY A 453 -5.33 -6.99 -21.31
C GLY A 453 -5.51 -6.37 -19.94
N LEU A 454 -6.25 -5.26 -19.91
CA LEU A 454 -6.73 -4.63 -18.69
C LEU A 454 -8.14 -5.15 -18.39
N TYR A 455 -8.38 -5.47 -17.13
CA TYR A 455 -9.65 -5.93 -16.60
C TYR A 455 -10.20 -4.92 -15.61
N PHE A 456 -11.52 -4.74 -15.67
CA PHE A 456 -12.22 -3.85 -14.76
C PHE A 456 -13.47 -4.53 -14.19
N TYR A 457 -13.98 -4.05 -13.08
CA TYR A 457 -15.23 -4.55 -12.55
C TYR A 457 -16.38 -3.59 -12.79
N GLY A 458 -17.55 -4.13 -13.08
CA GLY A 458 -18.82 -3.43 -13.08
C GLY A 458 -19.66 -3.86 -11.88
N CYS A 459 -20.27 -2.89 -11.19
CA CYS A 459 -21.12 -3.12 -10.02
C CYS A 459 -22.57 -2.85 -10.37
N CYS A 460 -23.47 -3.79 -10.17
CA CYS A 460 -24.89 -3.67 -10.42
C CYS A 460 -25.74 -4.06 -9.20
N ASN A 461 -26.99 -3.65 -9.21
CA ASN A 461 -27.95 -4.03 -8.17
C ASN A 461 -28.42 -5.47 -8.38
N GLY A 462 -28.13 -6.32 -7.41
CA GLY A 462 -28.61 -7.69 -7.35
C GLY A 462 -29.98 -7.83 -6.64
N PRO A 463 -30.50 -9.05 -6.57
CA PRO A 463 -31.72 -9.34 -5.82
C PRO A 463 -31.59 -8.95 -4.35
N GLY A 464 -32.63 -8.37 -3.77
CA GLY A 464 -32.66 -8.02 -2.34
C GLY A 464 -31.79 -6.83 -1.94
N SER A 465 -31.47 -5.91 -2.89
CA SER A 465 -30.59 -4.74 -2.65
C SER A 465 -29.14 -5.08 -2.34
N SER A 466 -28.69 -6.29 -2.64
CA SER A 466 -27.26 -6.65 -2.59
C SER A 466 -26.54 -6.17 -3.85
N TRP A 467 -25.27 -5.78 -3.69
CA TRP A 467 -24.41 -5.48 -4.83
C TRP A 467 -23.90 -6.79 -5.46
N LEU A 468 -23.85 -6.81 -6.80
CA LEU A 468 -23.18 -7.83 -7.58
C LEU A 468 -22.12 -7.18 -8.45
N TYR A 469 -21.05 -7.92 -8.68
CA TYR A 469 -19.89 -7.49 -9.45
C TYR A 469 -19.66 -8.46 -10.60
N ASP A 470 -19.39 -7.91 -11.77
CA ASP A 470 -18.92 -8.64 -12.92
C ASP A 470 -17.51 -8.15 -13.28
N ILE A 471 -16.62 -9.05 -13.64
CA ILE A 471 -15.30 -8.72 -14.21
C ILE A 471 -15.46 -8.64 -15.72
N LEU A 472 -14.98 -7.54 -16.30
CA LEU A 472 -15.06 -7.28 -17.72
C LEU A 472 -13.65 -7.15 -18.32
N ASP A 473 -13.52 -7.54 -19.59
CA ASP A 473 -12.31 -7.33 -20.37
C ASP A 473 -12.28 -5.91 -20.99
N SER A 474 -11.20 -5.60 -21.70
CA SER A 474 -11.01 -4.30 -22.35
C SER A 474 -12.02 -4.00 -23.48
N ASP A 475 -12.82 -4.97 -23.89
CA ASP A 475 -13.90 -4.80 -24.86
C ASP A 475 -15.28 -4.63 -24.18
N GLY A 476 -15.32 -4.70 -22.85
CA GLY A 476 -16.56 -4.63 -22.07
C GLY A 476 -17.33 -5.94 -22.01
N ASN A 477 -16.74 -7.07 -22.43
CA ASN A 477 -17.38 -8.38 -22.29
C ASN A 477 -17.22 -8.90 -20.86
N VAL A 478 -18.26 -9.57 -20.36
CA VAL A 478 -18.22 -10.21 -19.04
C VAL A 478 -17.33 -11.44 -19.09
N VAL A 479 -16.27 -11.44 -18.31
CA VAL A 479 -15.33 -12.55 -18.18
C VAL A 479 -15.72 -13.46 -17.01
N VAL A 480 -16.03 -12.87 -15.85
CA VAL A 480 -16.53 -13.58 -14.68
C VAL A 480 -17.69 -12.78 -14.09
N GLY A 481 -18.86 -13.37 -14.01
CA GLY A 481 -20.07 -12.68 -13.56
C GLY A 481 -20.65 -13.16 -12.23
N GLY A 482 -21.49 -12.31 -11.63
CA GLY A 482 -22.31 -12.63 -10.46
C GLY A 482 -21.52 -12.81 -9.17
N LEU A 483 -20.43 -12.07 -8.99
CA LEU A 483 -19.64 -12.03 -7.77
C LEU A 483 -20.35 -11.18 -6.70
N ARG A 484 -20.21 -11.55 -5.43
CA ARG A 484 -20.66 -10.72 -4.29
C ARG A 484 -19.58 -9.73 -3.85
N SER A 485 -18.33 -10.05 -4.09
CA SER A 485 -17.18 -9.15 -3.94
C SER A 485 -16.07 -9.56 -4.88
N CYS A 486 -15.24 -8.59 -5.27
CA CYS A 486 -13.98 -8.81 -5.96
C CYS A 486 -12.98 -7.76 -5.49
N SER A 487 -11.72 -8.13 -5.34
CA SER A 487 -10.66 -7.22 -4.92
C SER A 487 -9.29 -7.79 -5.25
N THR A 488 -8.37 -6.90 -5.61
CA THR A 488 -6.93 -7.18 -5.62
C THR A 488 -6.26 -6.65 -4.35
N TYR A 489 -6.95 -5.83 -3.56
CA TYR A 489 -6.41 -5.13 -2.38
C TYR A 489 -5.97 -6.05 -1.24
N TYR A 490 -6.56 -7.27 -1.17
CA TYR A 490 -6.26 -8.24 -0.12
C TYR A 490 -5.28 -9.33 -0.57
N ALA A 491 -4.67 -9.16 -1.73
CA ALA A 491 -3.50 -9.93 -2.07
C ALA A 491 -2.33 -9.37 -1.26
N ASP A 492 -1.75 -10.21 -0.39
CA ASP A 492 -0.56 -9.83 0.36
C ASP A 492 0.57 -9.51 -0.63
N ARG A 493 0.91 -8.23 -0.73
CA ARG A 493 1.90 -7.74 -1.70
C ARG A 493 3.27 -8.37 -1.52
N ALA A 494 3.61 -8.81 -0.29
CA ALA A 494 4.91 -9.39 0.00
C ALA A 494 5.22 -10.62 -0.85
N ASN A 495 4.19 -11.43 -1.17
CA ASN A 495 4.37 -12.63 -1.97
C ASN A 495 3.49 -12.70 -3.22
N GLY A 496 2.63 -11.71 -3.44
CA GLY A 496 1.80 -11.52 -4.62
C GLY A 496 0.93 -12.73 -5.02
N LEU A 497 -0.15 -12.49 -5.70
CA LEU A 497 -0.89 -13.53 -6.41
C LEU A 497 -0.31 -13.70 -7.82
N PRO A 498 -0.48 -14.87 -8.45
CA PRO A 498 -0.21 -15.01 -9.87
C PRO A 498 -1.03 -14.00 -10.69
N GLU A 499 -0.51 -13.63 -11.85
CA GLU A 499 -1.19 -12.76 -12.80
C GLU A 499 -2.60 -13.30 -13.12
N GLY A 500 -3.60 -12.42 -13.16
CA GLY A 500 -4.98 -12.79 -13.44
C GLY A 500 -5.74 -13.44 -12.26
N VAL A 501 -5.15 -13.47 -11.07
CA VAL A 501 -5.80 -13.99 -9.85
C VAL A 501 -6.28 -12.84 -8.97
N PHE A 502 -7.48 -12.96 -8.46
CA PHE A 502 -8.09 -11.96 -7.58
C PHE A 502 -8.88 -12.62 -6.45
N ALA A 503 -9.06 -11.91 -5.36
CA ALA A 503 -9.93 -12.34 -4.28
C ALA A 503 -11.39 -12.10 -4.66
N ALA A 504 -12.25 -13.10 -4.47
CA ALA A 504 -13.66 -13.02 -4.82
C ALA A 504 -14.55 -13.77 -3.82
N SER A 505 -15.83 -13.37 -3.78
CA SER A 505 -16.88 -14.22 -3.21
C SER A 505 -17.97 -14.46 -4.25
N LYS A 506 -18.37 -15.74 -4.40
CA LYS A 506 -19.44 -16.17 -5.30
C LYS A 506 -20.27 -17.28 -4.64
N GLY A 507 -21.57 -17.07 -4.54
CA GLY A 507 -22.44 -17.98 -3.79
C GLY A 507 -22.06 -18.01 -2.30
N PHE A 508 -21.67 -19.18 -1.80
CA PHE A 508 -21.21 -19.41 -0.42
C PHE A 508 -19.71 -19.66 -0.31
N SER A 509 -18.96 -19.37 -1.34
CA SER A 509 -17.51 -19.53 -1.37
C SER A 509 -16.81 -18.18 -1.42
N TYR A 510 -15.68 -18.10 -0.73
CA TYR A 510 -14.76 -16.97 -0.74
C TYR A 510 -13.33 -17.49 -0.90
N GLY A 511 -12.53 -16.81 -1.69
CA GLY A 511 -11.15 -17.27 -1.94
C GLY A 511 -10.50 -16.56 -3.10
N TRP A 512 -9.53 -17.23 -3.70
CA TRP A 512 -8.83 -16.75 -4.89
C TRP A 512 -9.37 -17.44 -6.15
N MET A 513 -9.73 -16.63 -7.12
CA MET A 513 -10.32 -17.04 -8.39
C MET A 513 -9.48 -16.52 -9.55
N ASP A 514 -9.42 -17.24 -10.64
CA ASP A 514 -8.83 -16.78 -11.89
C ASP A 514 -9.87 -16.22 -12.88
N LEU A 515 -9.39 -15.69 -14.01
CA LEU A 515 -10.24 -15.11 -15.05
C LEU A 515 -11.08 -16.14 -15.83
N THR A 516 -10.88 -17.46 -15.62
CA THR A 516 -11.79 -18.49 -16.13
C THR A 516 -12.99 -18.72 -15.22
N GLY A 517 -13.02 -18.03 -14.05
CA GLY A 517 -14.01 -18.25 -13.00
C GLY A 517 -13.75 -19.50 -12.16
N GLN A 518 -12.57 -20.11 -12.26
CA GLN A 518 -12.17 -21.26 -11.45
C GLN A 518 -11.54 -20.81 -10.14
N TRP A 519 -11.87 -21.50 -9.07
CA TRP A 519 -11.24 -21.32 -7.79
C TRP A 519 -9.86 -21.98 -7.75
N LEU A 520 -8.82 -21.21 -7.47
CA LEU A 520 -7.50 -21.73 -7.11
C LEU A 520 -7.44 -22.19 -5.66
N TYR A 521 -8.15 -21.47 -4.80
CA TYR A 521 -8.44 -21.85 -3.43
C TYR A 521 -9.77 -21.21 -2.99
N ALA A 522 -10.61 -21.93 -2.28
CA ALA A 522 -11.84 -21.36 -1.74
C ALA A 522 -12.24 -22.00 -0.42
N GLU A 523 -12.84 -21.19 0.44
CA GLU A 523 -13.45 -21.57 1.71
C GLU A 523 -14.96 -21.39 1.65
N SER A 524 -15.67 -22.17 2.43
CA SER A 524 -17.10 -21.97 2.62
C SER A 524 -17.35 -20.87 3.66
N ILE A 525 -18.12 -19.86 3.32
CA ILE A 525 -18.51 -18.78 4.24
C ILE A 525 -19.31 -19.31 5.46
N PHE A 526 -19.86 -20.53 5.38
CA PHE A 526 -20.68 -21.14 6.45
C PHE A 526 -19.97 -22.19 7.29
N ALA A 527 -18.67 -22.42 7.10
CA ALA A 527 -17.98 -23.50 7.83
C ALA A 527 -17.80 -23.23 9.34
N SER A 528 -18.17 -22.05 9.85
CA SER A 528 -17.85 -21.65 11.22
C SER A 528 -19.01 -21.19 12.12
N SER A 529 -20.27 -21.18 11.70
CA SER A 529 -21.36 -20.84 12.64
C SER A 529 -22.66 -21.57 12.38
N ASN A 530 -23.07 -22.38 13.35
CA ASN A 530 -24.44 -22.86 13.48
C ASN A 530 -25.42 -21.76 13.93
N ASP A 531 -24.95 -20.53 14.17
CA ASP A 531 -25.72 -19.49 14.87
C ASP A 531 -26.33 -18.41 13.96
N GLU A 532 -26.04 -18.40 12.63
CA GLU A 532 -26.50 -17.32 11.75
C GLU A 532 -27.60 -17.68 10.73
N MET A 533 -28.13 -18.88 10.78
CA MET A 533 -29.34 -19.19 9.97
C MET A 533 -30.60 -18.42 10.41
N ASP A 534 -30.58 -17.80 11.60
CA ASP A 534 -31.75 -17.09 12.17
C ASP A 534 -31.81 -15.60 11.81
N ASN A 535 -30.79 -15.01 11.17
CA ASN A 535 -30.73 -13.57 10.90
C ASN A 535 -31.01 -13.12 9.45
N GLY A 536 -31.76 -13.91 8.69
CA GLY A 536 -32.52 -13.40 7.53
C GLY A 536 -31.66 -12.90 6.34
N PHE A 537 -30.48 -13.42 6.11
CA PHE A 537 -29.72 -13.21 4.88
C PHE A 537 -30.06 -14.31 3.85
N PHE A 538 -31.19 -14.16 3.19
CA PHE A 538 -31.50 -14.82 1.93
C PHE A 538 -31.66 -13.81 0.82
#